data_80db779ea7c2e4c0ea9014e4112bf32c
#
_entry.id   80db779ea7c2e4c0ea9014e4112bf32c
#
_cell.length_a   1.000
_cell.length_b   1.000
_cell.length_c   1.000
_cell.angle_alpha   90.00
_cell.angle_beta   90.00
_cell.angle_gamma   90.00
#
_symmetry.space_group_name_H-M   'P 1'
#
loop_
_entity.id
_entity.type
_entity.pdbx_description
1 polymer ?
#
loop_
_entity_poly.entity_id
_entity_poly.type
_entity_poly.pdbx_seq_one_letter_code
_entity_poly.pdbx_strand_id
1 'polypeptide(L)'
;MAYADEMFAERGIEIPLESQATVTDEDRYEKGLEAQRAIFGPDFAAITEDMSESMKRRVSYVSEFSFGDFMTRTGLDEAERELIVLCVIASLGGADSQLSGHAAGSLAAGNTGDELLAAVLLYMPYNGFPRGLNAYATVNDAILQAEQNG
;
A
#
# COMPACT_ATOMS: atom_id res chain seq x y z
N MET A 1 -0.31 -25.44 11.42
CA MET A 1 0.73 -25.56 10.36
C MET A 1 0.54 -26.85 9.55
N ALA A 2 0.46 -28.04 10.14
CA ALA A 2 0.31 -29.31 9.39
C ALA A 2 -0.80 -29.30 8.32
N TYR A 3 -1.98 -28.72 8.61
CA TYR A 3 -3.08 -28.65 7.64
C TYR A 3 -2.78 -27.77 6.42
N ALA A 4 -2.05 -26.68 6.62
CA ALA A 4 -1.64 -25.81 5.50
C ALA A 4 -0.58 -26.52 4.63
N ASP A 5 0.35 -27.23 5.28
CA ASP A 5 1.40 -27.99 4.57
C ASP A 5 0.80 -29.12 3.72
N GLU A 6 -0.23 -29.82 4.23
CA GLU A 6 -0.98 -30.82 3.48
C GLU A 6 -1.69 -30.22 2.26
N MET A 7 -2.35 -29.07 2.43
CA MET A 7 -3.01 -28.36 1.33
C MET A 7 -2.05 -27.90 0.25
N PHE A 8 -0.87 -27.42 0.63
CA PHE A 8 0.17 -27.05 -0.33
C PHE A 8 0.69 -28.26 -1.10
N ALA A 9 0.96 -29.36 -0.39
CA ALA A 9 1.41 -30.61 -1.02
C ALA A 9 0.37 -31.16 -2.01
N GLU A 10 -0.93 -31.16 -1.65
CA GLU A 10 -2.02 -31.59 -2.53
C GLU A 10 -2.13 -30.76 -3.82
N ARG A 11 -1.71 -29.49 -3.77
CA ARG A 11 -1.71 -28.58 -4.92
C ARG A 11 -0.37 -28.53 -5.66
N GLY A 12 0.60 -29.34 -5.26
CA GLY A 12 1.94 -29.35 -5.85
C GLY A 12 2.75 -28.08 -5.58
N ILE A 13 2.41 -27.35 -4.51
CA ILE A 13 3.14 -26.16 -4.09
C ILE A 13 4.25 -26.60 -3.14
N GLU A 14 5.48 -26.38 -3.54
CA GLU A 14 6.66 -26.64 -2.71
C GLU A 14 6.83 -25.56 -1.64
N ILE A 15 7.16 -25.96 -0.41
CA ILE A 15 7.45 -25.07 0.71
C ILE A 15 8.85 -25.38 1.28
N PRO A 16 9.56 -24.35 1.79
CA PRO A 16 9.18 -22.93 1.87
C PRO A 16 9.09 -22.28 0.49
N LEU A 17 8.19 -21.31 0.34
CA LEU A 17 8.11 -20.53 -0.89
C LEU A 17 9.41 -19.75 -1.09
N GLU A 18 9.79 -19.55 -2.36
CA GLU A 18 10.92 -18.69 -2.68
C GLU A 18 10.72 -17.26 -2.15
N SER A 19 11.82 -16.67 -1.68
CA SER A 19 11.78 -15.28 -1.22
C SER A 19 11.50 -14.34 -2.39
N GLN A 20 10.55 -13.46 -2.22
CA GLN A 20 10.25 -12.39 -3.17
C GLN A 20 10.94 -11.06 -2.80
N ALA A 21 11.80 -11.06 -1.78
CA ALA A 21 12.53 -9.88 -1.37
C ALA A 21 13.52 -9.45 -2.46
N THR A 22 13.55 -8.17 -2.74
CA THR A 22 14.44 -7.53 -3.73
C THR A 22 15.44 -6.58 -3.09
N VAL A 23 15.36 -6.42 -1.77
CA VAL A 23 16.20 -5.52 -0.98
C VAL A 23 17.03 -6.28 0.05
N THR A 24 18.10 -5.65 0.47
CA THR A 24 18.99 -6.08 1.56
C THR A 24 18.97 -5.06 2.70
N ASP A 25 19.63 -5.37 3.81
CA ASP A 25 19.77 -4.43 4.95
C ASP A 25 20.48 -3.14 4.54
N GLU A 26 21.36 -3.20 3.53
CA GLU A 26 22.15 -2.05 3.06
C GLU A 26 21.38 -1.12 2.15
N ASP A 27 20.45 -1.64 1.33
CA ASP A 27 19.79 -0.86 0.27
C ASP A 27 18.27 -0.64 0.45
N ARG A 28 17.65 -1.27 1.47
CA ARG A 28 16.19 -1.19 1.70
C ARG A 28 15.67 0.24 1.88
N TYR A 29 16.43 1.10 2.54
CA TYR A 29 16.04 2.50 2.75
C TYR A 29 15.97 3.28 1.45
N GLU A 30 17.02 3.22 0.64
CA GLU A 30 17.10 3.95 -0.63
C GLU A 30 16.04 3.44 -1.62
N LYS A 31 15.89 2.14 -1.75
CA LYS A 31 14.85 1.55 -2.59
C LYS A 31 13.43 1.86 -2.09
N GLY A 32 13.25 1.92 -0.78
CA GLY A 32 11.99 2.35 -0.18
C GLY A 32 11.66 3.80 -0.49
N LEU A 33 12.64 4.70 -0.45
CA LEU A 33 12.48 6.08 -0.89
C LEU A 33 12.16 6.21 -2.38
N GLU A 34 12.78 5.38 -3.23
CA GLU A 34 12.46 5.33 -4.66
C GLU A 34 10.99 4.94 -4.88
N ALA A 35 10.52 3.89 -4.21
CA ALA A 35 9.11 3.46 -4.26
C ALA A 35 8.17 4.56 -3.76
N GLN A 36 8.50 5.25 -2.66
CA GLN A 36 7.70 6.37 -2.16
C GLN A 36 7.64 7.54 -3.15
N ARG A 37 8.75 7.86 -3.84
CA ARG A 37 8.76 8.91 -4.86
C ARG A 37 7.92 8.53 -6.09
N ALA A 38 7.90 7.28 -6.46
CA ALA A 38 7.06 6.80 -7.56
C ALA A 38 5.56 6.98 -7.25
N ILE A 39 5.15 6.69 -6.01
CA ILE A 39 3.74 6.73 -5.58
C ILE A 39 3.29 8.16 -5.21
N PHE A 40 4.11 8.89 -4.43
CA PHE A 40 3.73 10.18 -3.84
C PHE A 40 4.35 11.41 -4.54
N GLY A 41 5.14 11.18 -5.58
CA GLY A 41 5.81 12.23 -6.34
C GLY A 41 7.26 12.49 -5.93
N PRO A 42 8.03 13.14 -6.82
CA PRO A 42 9.49 13.30 -6.67
C PRO A 42 9.90 14.14 -5.46
N ASP A 43 9.04 15.05 -5.00
CA ASP A 43 9.32 15.94 -3.87
C ASP A 43 9.14 15.29 -2.50
N PHE A 44 8.69 14.01 -2.46
CA PHE A 44 8.45 13.31 -1.19
C PHE A 44 9.69 13.31 -0.26
N ALA A 45 10.88 13.17 -0.81
CA ALA A 45 12.12 13.20 -0.03
C ALA A 45 12.46 14.60 0.52
N ALA A 46 12.14 15.67 -0.20
CA ALA A 46 12.41 17.05 0.22
C ALA A 46 11.60 17.44 1.48
N ILE A 47 10.42 16.83 1.68
CA ILE A 47 9.58 17.06 2.85
C ILE A 47 10.31 16.67 4.15
N THR A 48 11.32 15.79 4.07
CA THR A 48 12.02 15.26 5.26
C THR A 48 13.24 16.09 5.69
N GLU A 49 13.75 17.01 4.86
CA GLU A 49 15.00 17.74 5.13
C GLU A 49 14.91 18.60 6.39
N ASP A 50 13.80 19.29 6.59
CA ASP A 50 13.58 20.19 7.73
C ASP A 50 12.95 19.51 8.97
N MET A 51 12.81 18.19 8.95
CA MET A 51 12.23 17.43 10.06
C MET A 51 13.20 17.28 11.23
N SER A 52 12.65 17.19 12.45
CA SER A 52 13.43 16.79 13.63
C SER A 52 13.96 15.36 13.48
N GLU A 53 15.05 15.04 14.17
CA GLU A 53 15.66 13.69 14.12
C GLU A 53 14.68 12.57 14.51
N SER A 54 13.76 12.81 15.42
CA SER A 54 12.71 11.85 15.78
C SER A 54 11.71 11.62 14.64
N MET A 55 11.40 12.66 13.88
CA MET A 55 10.53 12.55 12.70
C MET A 55 11.24 11.86 11.53
N LYS A 56 12.51 12.16 11.29
CA LYS A 56 13.33 11.45 10.29
C LYS A 56 13.39 9.96 10.59
N ARG A 57 13.57 9.58 11.87
CA ARG A 57 13.57 8.16 12.28
C ARG A 57 12.23 7.49 11.99
N ARG A 58 11.11 8.19 12.22
CA ARG A 58 9.78 7.66 11.87
C ARG A 58 9.64 7.43 10.36
N VAL A 59 10.09 8.39 9.57
CA VAL A 59 10.08 8.26 8.10
C VAL A 59 10.96 7.09 7.66
N SER A 60 12.16 6.95 8.23
CA SER A 60 13.06 5.84 7.95
C SER A 60 12.38 4.47 8.18
N TYR A 61 11.67 4.28 9.30
CA TYR A 61 10.92 3.05 9.53
C TYR A 61 9.88 2.77 8.46
N VAL A 62 9.14 3.78 8.02
CA VAL A 62 8.14 3.62 6.97
C VAL A 62 8.81 3.31 5.63
N SER A 63 9.87 4.04 5.28
CA SER A 63 10.61 3.84 4.03
C SER A 63 11.25 2.45 3.96
N GLU A 64 11.92 2.02 5.02
CA GLU A 64 12.58 0.72 5.07
C GLU A 64 11.57 -0.44 5.06
N PHE A 65 10.62 -0.43 5.99
CA PHE A 65 9.72 -1.55 6.21
C PHE A 65 8.58 -1.59 5.19
N SER A 66 7.75 -0.53 5.12
CA SER A 66 6.58 -0.58 4.25
C SER A 66 6.94 -0.52 2.78
N PHE A 67 7.85 0.38 2.40
CA PHE A 67 8.20 0.58 1.01
C PHE A 67 9.40 -0.27 0.57
N GLY A 68 10.46 -0.36 1.37
CA GLY A 68 11.62 -1.17 1.06
C GLY A 68 11.32 -2.66 1.09
N ASP A 69 10.83 -3.17 2.22
CA ASP A 69 10.64 -4.61 2.39
C ASP A 69 9.38 -5.16 1.70
N PHE A 70 8.31 -4.37 1.52
CA PHE A 70 7.06 -4.86 0.96
C PHE A 70 6.72 -4.34 -0.43
N MET A 71 6.84 -3.04 -0.70
CA MET A 71 6.43 -2.50 -1.99
C MET A 71 7.36 -2.90 -3.13
N THR A 72 8.64 -3.20 -2.84
CA THR A 72 9.61 -3.62 -3.85
C THR A 72 9.57 -5.11 -4.19
N ARG A 73 8.82 -5.95 -3.45
CA ARG A 73 8.79 -7.42 -3.67
C ARG A 73 8.31 -7.76 -5.07
N THR A 74 8.77 -8.90 -5.57
CA THR A 74 8.24 -9.51 -6.80
C THR A 74 6.85 -10.15 -6.58
N GLY A 75 6.25 -10.68 -7.61
CA GLY A 75 5.00 -11.45 -7.56
C GLY A 75 3.73 -10.66 -7.83
N LEU A 76 3.60 -9.44 -7.27
CA LEU A 76 2.52 -8.50 -7.59
C LEU A 76 3.12 -7.25 -8.23
N ASP A 77 2.40 -6.62 -9.13
CA ASP A 77 2.78 -5.33 -9.68
C ASP A 77 2.42 -4.17 -8.71
N GLU A 78 2.77 -2.95 -9.10
CA GLU A 78 2.55 -1.75 -8.26
C GLU A 78 1.07 -1.45 -8.07
N ALA A 79 0.25 -1.59 -9.12
CA ALA A 79 -1.18 -1.35 -9.06
C ALA A 79 -1.88 -2.33 -8.11
N GLU A 80 -1.54 -3.63 -8.21
CA GLU A 80 -2.06 -4.67 -7.32
C GLU A 80 -1.67 -4.40 -5.86
N ARG A 81 -0.43 -3.98 -5.60
CA ARG A 81 0.05 -3.66 -4.23
C ARG A 81 -0.66 -2.47 -3.65
N GLU A 82 -0.78 -1.38 -4.40
CA GLU A 82 -1.49 -0.19 -3.95
C GLU A 82 -2.97 -0.50 -3.65
N LEU A 83 -3.63 -1.31 -4.47
CA LEU A 83 -5.01 -1.73 -4.20
C LEU A 83 -5.13 -2.55 -2.91
N ILE A 84 -4.18 -3.44 -2.64
CA ILE A 84 -4.13 -4.22 -1.40
C ILE A 84 -3.88 -3.30 -0.20
N VAL A 85 -2.93 -2.39 -0.29
CA VAL A 85 -2.62 -1.42 0.78
C VAL A 85 -3.81 -0.54 1.08
N LEU A 86 -4.50 -0.04 0.04
CA LEU A 86 -5.75 0.71 0.18
C LEU A 86 -6.79 -0.09 0.97
N CYS A 87 -7.03 -1.34 0.63
CA CYS A 87 -7.98 -2.21 1.34
C CYS A 87 -7.57 -2.44 2.81
N VAL A 88 -6.28 -2.63 3.09
CA VAL A 88 -5.75 -2.79 4.46
C VAL A 88 -5.99 -1.53 5.28
N ILE A 89 -5.63 -0.35 4.78
CA ILE A 89 -5.81 0.93 5.47
C ILE A 89 -7.30 1.23 5.69
N ALA A 90 -8.12 1.04 4.67
CA ALA A 90 -9.57 1.19 4.76
C ALA A 90 -10.18 0.28 5.84
N SER A 91 -9.67 -0.95 5.97
CA SER A 91 -10.11 -1.91 6.98
C SER A 91 -9.72 -1.51 8.42
N LEU A 92 -8.60 -0.82 8.60
CA LEU A 92 -8.19 -0.29 9.91
C LEU A 92 -9.16 0.77 10.42
N GLY A 93 -9.57 1.69 9.56
CA GLY A 93 -10.37 2.87 9.89
C GLY A 93 -9.60 3.91 10.73
N GLY A 94 -10.01 5.16 10.64
CA GLY A 94 -9.35 6.26 11.37
C GLY A 94 -7.96 6.65 10.81
N ALA A 95 -7.64 6.21 9.59
CA ALA A 95 -6.41 6.54 8.87
C ALA A 95 -6.74 7.24 7.54
N ASP A 96 -7.68 8.19 7.56
CA ASP A 96 -8.28 8.77 6.36
C ASP A 96 -7.25 9.51 5.48
N SER A 97 -6.26 10.18 6.09
CA SER A 97 -5.20 10.85 5.33
C SER A 97 -4.28 9.87 4.60
N GLN A 98 -3.95 8.73 5.21
CA GLN A 98 -3.19 7.66 4.58
C GLN A 98 -4.02 7.00 3.48
N LEU A 99 -5.30 6.74 3.76
CA LEU A 99 -6.23 6.17 2.78
C LEU A 99 -6.36 7.05 1.53
N SER A 100 -6.51 8.37 1.71
CA SER A 100 -6.54 9.33 0.60
C SER A 100 -5.24 9.34 -0.20
N GLY A 101 -4.08 9.30 0.49
CA GLY A 101 -2.78 9.25 -0.17
C GLY A 101 -2.58 7.97 -1.00
N HIS A 102 -2.96 6.81 -0.47
CA HIS A 102 -2.88 5.54 -1.20
C HIS A 102 -3.95 5.40 -2.28
N ALA A 103 -5.11 6.05 -2.16
CA ALA A 103 -6.07 6.14 -3.27
C ALA A 103 -5.48 6.92 -4.45
N ALA A 104 -4.84 8.06 -4.20
CA ALA A 104 -4.14 8.81 -5.23
C ALA A 104 -2.97 8.02 -5.83
N GLY A 105 -2.16 7.34 -4.99
CA GLY A 105 -1.08 6.45 -5.44
C GLY A 105 -1.58 5.30 -6.30
N SER A 106 -2.69 4.68 -5.91
CA SER A 106 -3.32 3.59 -6.63
C SER A 106 -3.82 4.02 -8.03
N LEU A 107 -4.39 5.22 -8.15
CA LEU A 107 -4.75 5.81 -9.45
C LEU A 107 -3.51 6.07 -10.30
N ALA A 108 -2.44 6.62 -9.72
CA ALA A 108 -1.19 6.86 -10.41
C ALA A 108 -0.51 5.55 -10.88
N ALA A 109 -0.65 4.47 -10.13
CA ALA A 109 -0.17 3.14 -10.49
C ALA A 109 -1.00 2.45 -11.61
N GLY A 110 -2.15 3.03 -11.98
CA GLY A 110 -2.96 2.57 -13.12
C GLY A 110 -4.30 1.92 -12.76
N ASN A 111 -4.65 1.82 -11.48
CA ASN A 111 -6.01 1.41 -11.10
C ASN A 111 -7.02 2.51 -11.46
N THR A 112 -8.24 2.12 -11.75
CA THR A 112 -9.35 3.03 -12.03
C THR A 112 -10.11 3.39 -10.75
N GLY A 113 -10.78 4.54 -10.75
CA GLY A 113 -11.67 4.93 -9.65
C GLY A 113 -12.75 3.89 -9.36
N ASP A 114 -13.31 3.27 -10.40
CA ASP A 114 -14.30 2.21 -10.26
C ASP A 114 -13.75 0.97 -9.55
N GLU A 115 -12.50 0.57 -9.83
CA GLU A 115 -11.84 -0.55 -9.15
C GLU A 115 -11.60 -0.25 -7.67
N LEU A 116 -11.17 0.98 -7.33
CA LEU A 116 -10.98 1.39 -5.95
C LEU A 116 -12.30 1.34 -5.17
N LEU A 117 -13.36 1.91 -5.72
CA LEU A 117 -14.69 1.91 -5.08
C LEU A 117 -15.28 0.49 -4.98
N ALA A 118 -15.11 -0.34 -6.02
CA ALA A 118 -15.51 -1.74 -5.99
C ALA A 118 -14.79 -2.53 -4.90
N ALA A 119 -13.48 -2.31 -4.72
CA ALA A 119 -12.70 -2.94 -3.65
C ALA A 119 -13.23 -2.56 -2.27
N VAL A 120 -13.56 -1.28 -2.04
CA VAL A 120 -14.16 -0.81 -0.78
C VAL A 120 -15.52 -1.46 -0.54
N LEU A 121 -16.37 -1.56 -1.55
CA LEU A 121 -17.68 -2.22 -1.44
C LEU A 121 -17.55 -3.71 -1.14
N LEU A 122 -16.55 -4.37 -1.71
CA LEU A 122 -16.32 -5.81 -1.53
C LEU A 122 -15.96 -6.17 -0.09
N TYR A 123 -15.12 -5.35 0.59
CA TYR A 123 -14.75 -5.63 1.98
C TYR A 123 -15.77 -5.12 3.02
N MET A 124 -16.66 -4.22 2.65
CA MET A 124 -17.62 -3.56 3.57
C MET A 124 -18.44 -4.54 4.42
N PRO A 125 -18.95 -5.68 3.90
CA PRO A 125 -19.66 -6.66 4.71
C PRO A 125 -18.83 -7.28 5.84
N TYR A 126 -17.51 -7.31 5.70
CA TYR A 126 -16.58 -7.89 6.68
C TYR A 126 -16.17 -6.90 7.77
N ASN A 127 -16.12 -5.62 7.45
CA ASN A 127 -15.66 -4.54 8.36
C ASN A 127 -16.79 -3.69 8.93
N GLY A 128 -18.01 -3.87 8.43
CA GLY A 128 -19.21 -3.16 8.83
C GLY A 128 -19.40 -1.82 8.13
N PHE A 129 -20.66 -1.44 7.94
CA PHE A 129 -21.06 -0.27 7.19
C PHE A 129 -20.46 1.06 7.68
N PRO A 130 -20.38 1.38 8.99
CA PRO A 130 -19.87 2.69 9.39
C PRO A 130 -18.42 2.92 8.91
N ARG A 131 -17.57 1.92 9.06
CA ARG A 131 -16.17 1.98 8.62
C ARG A 131 -16.05 1.97 7.11
N GLY A 132 -16.81 1.11 6.44
CA GLY A 132 -16.83 1.02 4.99
C GLY A 132 -17.35 2.29 4.31
N LEU A 133 -18.40 2.92 4.85
CA LEU A 133 -18.93 4.17 4.32
C LEU A 133 -17.94 5.35 4.48
N ASN A 134 -17.22 5.43 5.61
CA ASN A 134 -16.18 6.44 5.78
C ASN A 134 -15.05 6.25 4.77
N ALA A 135 -14.57 5.00 4.60
CA ALA A 135 -13.55 4.70 3.61
C ALA A 135 -14.01 4.99 2.18
N TYR A 136 -15.26 4.64 1.84
CA TYR A 136 -15.85 4.94 0.53
C TYR A 136 -15.85 6.44 0.25
N ALA A 137 -16.27 7.27 1.21
CA ALA A 137 -16.26 8.72 1.07
C ALA A 137 -14.83 9.24 0.85
N THR A 138 -13.87 8.81 1.68
CA THR A 138 -12.47 9.23 1.56
C THR A 138 -11.87 8.87 0.19
N VAL A 139 -12.11 7.64 -0.29
CA VAL A 139 -11.61 7.18 -1.60
C VAL A 139 -12.28 7.94 -2.74
N ASN A 140 -13.60 8.14 -2.67
CA ASN A 140 -14.34 8.91 -3.67
C ASN A 140 -13.85 10.37 -3.76
N ASP A 141 -13.59 11.01 -2.62
CA ASP A 141 -13.05 12.37 -2.60
C ASP A 141 -11.66 12.44 -3.23
N ALA A 142 -10.80 11.44 -3.01
CA ALA A 142 -9.48 11.36 -3.64
C ALA A 142 -9.58 11.18 -5.17
N ILE A 143 -10.53 10.38 -5.65
CA ILE A 143 -10.80 10.21 -7.09
C ILE A 143 -11.22 11.54 -7.71
N LEU A 144 -12.20 12.23 -7.11
CA LEU A 144 -12.68 13.52 -7.61
C LEU A 144 -11.57 14.59 -7.62
N GLN A 145 -10.67 14.58 -6.65
CA GLN A 145 -9.51 15.49 -6.63
C GLN A 145 -8.52 15.16 -7.75
N ALA A 146 -8.27 13.90 -8.03
CA ALA A 146 -7.38 13.50 -9.13
C ALA A 146 -7.95 13.93 -10.49
N GLU A 147 -9.25 13.76 -10.73
CA GLU A 147 -9.92 14.19 -11.95
C GLU A 147 -9.88 15.72 -12.19
N GLN A 148 -9.83 16.52 -11.11
CA GLN A 148 -9.76 17.99 -11.21
C GLN A 148 -8.34 18.50 -11.51
N ASN A 149 -7.32 17.69 -11.22
CA ASN A 149 -5.90 18.07 -11.35
C ASN A 149 -5.24 17.50 -12.64
N GLY A 150 -5.90 16.59 -13.34
CA GLY A 150 -5.45 15.98 -14.60
C GLY A 150 -6.05 16.63 -15.82
#